data_49eb05233903a379d8e9c92a2596089b
#
_entry.id   49eb05233903a379d8e9c92a2596089b
#
_cell.length_a   1.000
_cell.length_b   1.000
_cell.length_c   1.000
_cell.angle_alpha   90.00
_cell.angle_beta   90.00
_cell.angle_gamma   90.00
#
_symmetry.space_group_name_H-M   'P 1'
#
loop_
_entity.id
_entity.type
_entity.pdbx_description
1 polymer ?
#
loop_
_entity_poly.entity_id
_entity_poly.type
_entity_poly.pdbx_seq_one_letter_code
_entity_poly.pdbx_strand_id
1 'polypeptide(L)'
;VTSEEFTNEFIEALADTNQSSGQIKEFNRRYREVDVLLIDDIQFLSGKDATLEQFFHTFNTLHQANKRIVIASDVPPKDLQGFNERLISRFESGLTVDVKPPDLETRIAILRMIATMNGSNIPNDVFNLIAERFTENIRELEGALNRVTAMASLSNQPVTKALAEQTLQDFFTTDVEIKPADIITQVAKYFYLTFDDIVGRSRTKKIALARQIAMYLVRELTSMSLNDIGLVFGGKDHTTVMHAYTRINDEMQEKQEIYNYVTELTLQLKQRSNDK
;
A
#
# COMPACT_ATOMS: atom_id res chain seq x y z
N VAL A 1 4.06 21.41 1.77
CA VAL A 1 2.99 21.05 2.74
C VAL A 1 2.27 19.81 2.29
N THR A 2 1.65 19.07 3.19
CA THR A 2 0.71 17.99 2.86
C THR A 2 -0.71 18.55 2.73
N SER A 3 -1.60 17.84 2.03
CA SER A 3 -3.03 18.20 1.97
C SER A 3 -3.69 18.19 3.34
N GLU A 4 -3.19 17.33 4.23
CA GLU A 4 -3.69 17.23 5.59
C GLU A 4 -3.31 18.48 6.42
N GLU A 5 -2.07 18.93 6.31
CA GLU A 5 -1.58 20.19 6.91
C GLU A 5 -2.37 21.41 6.42
N PHE A 6 -2.57 21.49 5.09
CA PHE A 6 -3.41 22.52 4.49
C PHE A 6 -4.84 22.51 5.03
N THR A 7 -5.43 21.31 5.20
CA THR A 7 -6.78 21.12 5.75
C THR A 7 -6.85 21.60 7.21
N ASN A 8 -5.90 21.16 8.04
CA ASN A 8 -5.89 21.46 9.46
C ASN A 8 -5.72 22.96 9.71
N GLU A 9 -4.79 23.59 9.02
CA GLU A 9 -4.59 25.04 9.12
C GLU A 9 -5.80 25.83 8.64
N PHE A 10 -6.50 25.35 7.60
CA PHE A 10 -7.75 25.99 7.15
C PHE A 10 -8.86 25.86 8.20
N ILE A 11 -9.03 24.67 8.79
CA ILE A 11 -10.02 24.44 9.85
C ILE A 11 -9.71 25.31 11.08
N GLU A 12 -8.45 25.39 11.49
CA GLU A 12 -8.02 26.25 12.60
C GLU A 12 -8.31 27.72 12.31
N ALA A 13 -8.04 28.20 11.09
CA ALA A 13 -8.32 29.56 10.67
C ALA A 13 -9.84 29.90 10.65
N LEU A 14 -10.71 28.87 10.51
CA LEU A 14 -12.18 29.04 10.59
C LEU A 14 -12.70 28.93 12.03
N ALA A 15 -12.07 28.17 12.90
CA ALA A 15 -12.56 27.86 14.25
C ALA A 15 -12.44 29.05 15.25
N ASP A 16 -11.52 29.96 14.98
CA ASP A 16 -11.31 31.12 15.88
C ASP A 16 -12.37 32.21 15.67
N THR A 17 -13.45 32.08 16.42
CA THR A 17 -14.63 32.95 16.36
C THR A 17 -14.38 34.37 16.82
N ASN A 18 -13.32 34.67 17.58
CA ASN A 18 -13.06 36.00 18.15
C ASN A 18 -12.14 36.90 17.29
N GLN A 19 -11.40 36.31 16.33
CA GLN A 19 -10.52 37.03 15.41
C GLN A 19 -10.60 36.50 13.96
N SER A 20 -11.72 35.91 13.58
CA SER A 20 -11.91 35.14 12.34
C SER A 20 -11.47 35.84 11.05
N SER A 21 -11.49 37.17 10.97
CA SER A 21 -11.03 37.89 9.78
C SER A 21 -9.50 37.99 9.67
N GLY A 22 -8.76 37.81 10.76
CA GLY A 22 -7.30 37.90 10.79
C GLY A 22 -6.63 36.58 10.42
N GLN A 23 -7.11 35.47 10.95
CA GLN A 23 -6.49 34.15 10.72
C GLN A 23 -6.72 33.62 9.29
N ILE A 24 -7.93 33.84 8.74
CA ILE A 24 -8.19 33.53 7.33
C ILE A 24 -7.32 34.39 6.39
N LYS A 25 -7.08 35.66 6.73
CA LYS A 25 -6.15 36.48 5.96
C LYS A 25 -4.72 35.96 6.02
N GLU A 26 -4.28 35.56 7.21
CA GLU A 26 -2.95 35.00 7.39
C GLU A 26 -2.78 33.65 6.65
N PHE A 27 -3.78 32.76 6.74
CA PHE A 27 -3.84 31.54 5.95
C PHE A 27 -3.73 31.86 4.45
N ASN A 28 -4.55 32.80 3.95
CA ASN A 28 -4.49 33.19 2.54
C ASN A 28 -3.14 33.78 2.15
N ARG A 29 -2.53 34.61 3.01
CA ARG A 29 -1.19 35.14 2.80
C ARG A 29 -0.16 34.03 2.70
N ARG A 30 -0.18 33.06 3.62
CA ARG A 30 0.76 31.95 3.68
C ARG A 30 0.72 31.09 2.41
N TYR A 31 -0.46 30.83 1.83
CA TYR A 31 -0.63 29.93 0.71
C TYR A 31 -0.77 30.62 -0.66
N ARG A 32 -1.12 31.89 -0.72
CA ARG A 32 -1.36 32.61 -1.99
C ARG A 32 -0.27 33.63 -2.35
N GLU A 33 0.59 34.00 -1.41
CA GLU A 33 1.68 34.96 -1.63
C GLU A 33 3.06 34.27 -1.76
N VAL A 34 3.07 32.98 -2.14
CA VAL A 34 4.30 32.22 -2.35
C VAL A 34 4.71 32.23 -3.84
N ASP A 35 5.99 32.03 -4.09
CA ASP A 35 6.50 31.86 -5.46
C ASP A 35 6.33 30.43 -5.97
N VAL A 36 6.36 29.46 -5.06
CA VAL A 36 6.17 28.04 -5.36
C VAL A 36 5.30 27.42 -4.26
N LEU A 37 4.24 26.73 -4.66
CA LEU A 37 3.44 25.87 -3.78
C LEU A 37 3.75 24.42 -4.12
N LEU A 38 4.26 23.67 -3.14
CA LEU A 38 4.40 22.22 -3.21
C LEU A 38 3.33 21.60 -2.30
N ILE A 39 2.45 20.80 -2.86
CA ILE A 39 1.43 20.07 -2.09
C ILE A 39 1.51 18.59 -2.37
N ASP A 40 1.58 17.82 -1.30
CA ASP A 40 1.68 16.35 -1.36
C ASP A 40 0.35 15.71 -0.98
N ASP A 41 0.13 14.51 -1.53
CA ASP A 41 -1.02 13.66 -1.22
C ASP A 41 -2.37 14.37 -1.45
N ILE A 42 -2.53 15.02 -2.61
CA ILE A 42 -3.72 15.83 -2.93
C ILE A 42 -5.03 15.03 -2.85
N GLN A 43 -5.01 13.70 -3.05
CA GLN A 43 -6.17 12.82 -2.98
C GLN A 43 -6.87 12.86 -1.62
N PHE A 44 -6.18 13.21 -0.52
CA PHE A 44 -6.77 13.32 0.82
C PHE A 44 -7.65 14.56 1.02
N LEU A 45 -7.75 15.44 0.03
CA LEU A 45 -8.78 16.48 0.00
C LEU A 45 -10.15 15.95 -0.45
N SER A 46 -10.23 14.71 -0.96
CA SER A 46 -11.49 14.08 -1.35
C SER A 46 -12.49 14.07 -0.20
N GLY A 47 -13.76 14.44 -0.49
CA GLY A 47 -14.82 14.49 0.51
C GLY A 47 -14.75 15.68 1.49
N LYS A 48 -13.80 16.61 1.32
CA LYS A 48 -13.64 17.81 2.14
C LYS A 48 -14.03 19.06 1.34
N ASP A 49 -15.30 19.21 1.00
CA ASP A 49 -15.79 20.21 0.04
C ASP A 49 -15.31 21.64 0.33
N ALA A 50 -15.38 22.09 1.58
CA ALA A 50 -14.95 23.43 1.97
C ALA A 50 -13.42 23.63 1.76
N THR A 51 -12.62 22.63 2.07
CA THR A 51 -11.17 22.66 1.86
C THR A 51 -10.82 22.60 0.38
N LEU A 52 -11.53 21.79 -0.40
CA LEU A 52 -11.38 21.73 -1.86
C LEU A 52 -11.71 23.07 -2.52
N GLU A 53 -12.77 23.74 -2.08
CA GLU A 53 -13.12 25.08 -2.57
C GLU A 53 -12.01 26.10 -2.23
N GLN A 54 -11.50 26.08 -1.00
CA GLN A 54 -10.39 26.93 -0.58
C GLN A 54 -9.11 26.64 -1.37
N PHE A 55 -8.82 25.36 -1.62
CA PHE A 55 -7.69 24.98 -2.46
C PHE A 55 -7.87 25.45 -3.91
N PHE A 56 -9.06 25.31 -4.47
CA PHE A 56 -9.38 25.84 -5.80
C PHE A 56 -9.11 27.34 -5.91
N HIS A 57 -9.50 28.13 -4.92
CA HIS A 57 -9.22 29.57 -4.89
C HIS A 57 -7.72 29.85 -4.78
N THR A 58 -6.99 29.10 -3.96
CA THR A 58 -5.54 29.22 -3.80
C THR A 58 -4.83 28.88 -5.12
N PHE A 59 -5.19 27.77 -5.74
CA PHE A 59 -4.67 27.36 -7.05
C PHE A 59 -4.89 28.45 -8.10
N ASN A 60 -6.12 28.99 -8.20
CA ASN A 60 -6.43 30.03 -9.17
C ASN A 60 -5.62 31.31 -8.97
N THR A 61 -5.46 31.74 -7.72
CA THR A 61 -4.70 32.94 -7.38
C THR A 61 -3.24 32.76 -7.82
N LEU A 62 -2.61 31.64 -7.50
CA LEU A 62 -1.24 31.36 -7.87
C LEU A 62 -1.07 31.20 -9.38
N HIS A 63 -1.98 30.49 -10.03
CA HIS A 63 -1.96 30.30 -11.46
C HIS A 63 -2.08 31.62 -12.25
N GLN A 64 -3.01 32.50 -11.84
CA GLN A 64 -3.17 33.83 -12.45
C GLN A 64 -1.96 34.73 -12.23
N ALA A 65 -1.27 34.58 -11.11
CA ALA A 65 -0.03 35.28 -10.80
C ALA A 65 1.22 34.65 -11.44
N ASN A 66 1.05 33.63 -12.33
CA ASN A 66 2.14 32.86 -12.95
C ASN A 66 3.13 32.26 -11.92
N LYS A 67 2.64 31.88 -10.76
CA LYS A 67 3.43 31.16 -9.74
C LYS A 67 3.49 29.67 -10.05
N ARG A 68 4.47 28.99 -9.48
CA ARG A 68 4.68 27.54 -9.69
C ARG A 68 3.87 26.75 -8.70
N ILE A 69 3.15 25.73 -9.19
CA ILE A 69 2.40 24.79 -8.35
C ILE A 69 2.87 23.40 -8.72
N VAL A 70 3.30 22.62 -7.73
CA VAL A 70 3.66 21.20 -7.88
C VAL A 70 2.74 20.40 -6.97
N ILE A 71 2.06 19.44 -7.55
CA ILE A 71 1.08 18.59 -6.86
C ILE A 71 1.54 17.15 -7.00
N ALA A 72 1.64 16.43 -5.89
CA ALA A 72 1.86 15.00 -5.89
C ALA A 72 0.58 14.25 -5.50
N SER A 73 0.40 13.06 -6.09
CA SER A 73 -0.76 12.20 -5.90
C SER A 73 -0.39 10.75 -6.18
N ASP A 74 -1.06 9.82 -5.50
CA ASP A 74 -0.97 8.37 -5.77
C ASP A 74 -1.84 7.91 -6.96
N VAL A 75 -2.73 8.79 -7.45
CA VAL A 75 -3.58 8.54 -8.62
C VAL A 75 -3.46 9.67 -9.64
N PRO A 76 -3.63 9.38 -10.94
CA PRO A 76 -3.62 10.41 -11.97
C PRO A 76 -4.82 11.38 -11.81
N PRO A 77 -4.74 12.62 -12.33
CA PRO A 77 -5.78 13.64 -12.15
C PRO A 77 -7.20 13.17 -12.49
N LYS A 78 -7.37 12.40 -13.55
CA LYS A 78 -8.68 11.87 -14.01
C LYS A 78 -9.36 10.92 -13.02
N ASP A 79 -8.56 10.28 -12.13
CA ASP A 79 -9.03 9.27 -11.17
C ASP A 79 -9.22 9.86 -9.75
N LEU A 80 -8.98 11.18 -9.57
CA LEU A 80 -9.21 11.90 -8.32
C LEU A 80 -10.72 12.01 -8.05
N GLN A 81 -11.20 11.20 -7.10
CA GLN A 81 -12.62 11.20 -6.71
C GLN A 81 -12.97 12.44 -5.88
N GLY A 82 -14.18 12.95 -6.04
CA GLY A 82 -14.69 14.10 -5.29
C GLY A 82 -14.14 15.47 -5.71
N PHE A 83 -13.22 15.50 -6.68
CA PHE A 83 -12.73 16.77 -7.25
C PHE A 83 -13.67 17.26 -8.35
N ASN A 84 -13.88 18.58 -8.43
CA ASN A 84 -14.66 19.15 -9.50
C ASN A 84 -13.91 19.11 -10.85
N GLU A 85 -14.66 19.00 -11.94
CA GLU A 85 -14.11 18.91 -13.30
C GLU A 85 -13.18 20.09 -13.65
N ARG A 86 -13.42 21.27 -13.06
CA ARG A 86 -12.60 22.46 -13.31
C ARG A 86 -11.19 22.32 -12.73
N LEU A 87 -11.04 21.70 -11.56
CA LEU A 87 -9.73 21.39 -10.98
C LEU A 87 -9.03 20.31 -11.77
N ILE A 88 -9.72 19.22 -12.09
CA ILE A 88 -9.18 18.11 -12.90
C ILE A 88 -8.64 18.63 -14.24
N SER A 89 -9.44 19.40 -14.97
CA SER A 89 -9.02 19.97 -16.25
C SER A 89 -7.78 20.86 -16.14
N ARG A 90 -7.62 21.59 -15.01
CA ARG A 90 -6.42 22.41 -14.77
C ARG A 90 -5.19 21.58 -14.45
N PHE A 91 -5.34 20.50 -13.71
CA PHE A 91 -4.26 19.56 -13.45
C PHE A 91 -3.79 18.88 -14.75
N GLU A 92 -4.74 18.44 -15.57
CA GLU A 92 -4.45 17.85 -16.88
C GLU A 92 -3.83 18.82 -17.89
N SER A 93 -4.13 20.12 -17.78
CA SER A 93 -3.52 21.14 -18.63
C SER A 93 -2.05 21.44 -18.28
N GLY A 94 -1.60 20.99 -17.12
CA GLY A 94 -0.24 21.08 -16.65
C GLY A 94 0.65 19.92 -17.17
N LEU A 95 1.89 19.88 -16.70
CA LEU A 95 2.80 18.75 -16.96
C LEU A 95 2.52 17.64 -15.93
N THR A 96 1.92 16.55 -16.39
CA THR A 96 1.76 15.34 -15.57
C THR A 96 2.91 14.36 -15.87
N VAL A 97 3.59 13.92 -14.82
CA VAL A 97 4.73 13.00 -14.89
C VAL A 97 4.46 11.82 -13.97
N ASP A 98 4.58 10.61 -14.52
CA ASP A 98 4.49 9.36 -13.76
C ASP A 98 5.88 9.03 -13.19
N VAL A 99 5.95 8.83 -11.86
CA VAL A 99 7.16 8.42 -11.15
C VAL A 99 7.08 6.92 -10.89
N LYS A 100 7.78 6.15 -11.70
CA LYS A 100 7.82 4.67 -11.62
C LYS A 100 8.78 4.18 -10.54
N PRO A 101 8.56 2.96 -10.02
CA PRO A 101 9.57 2.29 -9.19
C PRO A 101 10.92 2.25 -9.91
N PRO A 102 12.04 2.49 -9.20
CA PRO A 102 13.36 2.50 -9.80
C PRO A 102 13.83 1.09 -10.20
N ASP A 103 14.66 1.00 -11.22
CA ASP A 103 15.37 -0.23 -11.57
C ASP A 103 16.43 -0.62 -10.51
N LEU A 104 17.02 -1.80 -10.64
CA LEU A 104 17.98 -2.34 -9.68
C LEU A 104 19.19 -1.41 -9.50
N GLU A 105 19.73 -0.88 -10.60
CA GLU A 105 20.91 -0.02 -10.55
C GLU A 105 20.61 1.30 -9.84
N THR A 106 19.45 1.87 -10.11
CA THR A 106 18.95 3.09 -9.46
C THR A 106 18.69 2.83 -7.96
N ARG A 107 18.13 1.68 -7.57
CA ARG A 107 17.95 1.33 -6.16
C ARG A 107 19.28 1.24 -5.42
N ILE A 108 20.29 0.60 -6.03
CA ILE A 108 21.64 0.54 -5.45
C ILE A 108 22.25 1.94 -5.31
N ALA A 109 22.08 2.80 -6.31
CA ALA A 109 22.57 4.18 -6.24
C ALA A 109 21.89 4.99 -5.14
N ILE A 110 20.58 4.84 -4.95
CA ILE A 110 19.82 5.46 -3.85
C ILE A 110 20.35 4.99 -2.49
N LEU A 111 20.51 3.68 -2.30
CA LEU A 111 21.05 3.14 -1.04
C LEU A 111 22.45 3.67 -0.71
N ARG A 112 23.34 3.76 -1.72
CA ARG A 112 24.67 4.35 -1.56
C ARG A 112 24.62 5.83 -1.17
N MET A 113 23.72 6.59 -1.79
CA MET A 113 23.51 8.00 -1.48
C MET A 113 23.06 8.18 -0.02
N ILE A 114 22.05 7.40 0.41
CA ILE A 114 21.55 7.43 1.79
C ILE A 114 22.66 7.06 2.78
N ALA A 115 23.41 5.99 2.51
CA ALA A 115 24.53 5.57 3.35
C ALA A 115 25.61 6.65 3.47
N THR A 116 25.93 7.34 2.37
CA THR A 116 26.90 8.44 2.33
C THR A 116 26.41 9.63 3.16
N MET A 117 25.13 10.01 3.02
CA MET A 117 24.53 11.09 3.81
C MET A 117 24.54 10.81 5.31
N ASN A 118 24.36 9.53 5.68
CA ASN A 118 24.38 9.07 7.08
C ASN A 118 25.79 8.78 7.61
N GLY A 119 26.84 8.96 6.80
CA GLY A 119 28.23 8.66 7.16
C GLY A 119 28.48 7.17 7.45
N SER A 120 27.67 6.28 6.92
CA SER A 120 27.71 4.84 7.18
C SER A 120 28.60 4.13 6.16
N ASN A 121 29.53 3.29 6.64
CA ASN A 121 30.37 2.47 5.78
C ASN A 121 29.72 1.09 5.58
N ILE A 122 29.10 0.88 4.41
CA ILE A 122 28.31 -0.30 4.10
C ILE A 122 28.91 -1.01 2.89
N PRO A 123 29.16 -2.33 2.98
CA PRO A 123 29.66 -3.13 1.85
C PRO A 123 28.68 -3.21 0.67
N ASN A 124 29.22 -3.32 -0.53
CA ASN A 124 28.42 -3.37 -1.77
C ASN A 124 27.46 -4.56 -1.84
N ASP A 125 27.83 -5.70 -1.29
CA ASP A 125 27.00 -6.91 -1.24
C ASP A 125 25.73 -6.72 -0.38
N VAL A 126 25.77 -5.85 0.62
CA VAL A 126 24.61 -5.45 1.43
C VAL A 126 23.68 -4.57 0.59
N PHE A 127 24.20 -3.62 -0.18
CA PHE A 127 23.36 -2.83 -1.09
C PHE A 127 22.67 -3.70 -2.13
N ASN A 128 23.38 -4.65 -2.73
CA ASN A 128 22.81 -5.59 -3.69
C ASN A 128 21.71 -6.43 -3.06
N LEU A 129 21.97 -7.00 -1.86
CA LEU A 129 20.98 -7.80 -1.12
C LEU A 129 19.68 -7.02 -0.88
N ILE A 130 19.78 -5.79 -0.39
CA ILE A 130 18.61 -4.95 -0.10
C ILE A 130 17.90 -4.57 -1.41
N ALA A 131 18.64 -4.11 -2.42
CA ALA A 131 18.08 -3.67 -3.69
C ALA A 131 17.38 -4.78 -4.49
N GLU A 132 17.86 -6.03 -4.41
CA GLU A 132 17.24 -7.19 -5.04
C GLU A 132 15.93 -7.60 -4.36
N ARG A 133 15.81 -7.40 -3.05
CA ARG A 133 14.68 -7.86 -2.26
C ARG A 133 13.55 -6.84 -2.13
N PHE A 134 13.90 -5.57 -2.01
CA PHE A 134 12.92 -4.49 -1.86
C PHE A 134 12.74 -3.76 -3.20
N THR A 135 11.74 -4.19 -3.98
CA THR A 135 11.54 -3.75 -5.37
C THR A 135 10.43 -2.71 -5.52
N GLU A 136 9.44 -2.72 -4.63
CA GLU A 136 8.20 -2.00 -4.81
C GLU A 136 8.24 -0.55 -4.30
N ASN A 137 9.01 -0.30 -3.23
CA ASN A 137 8.89 0.93 -2.47
C ASN A 137 10.25 1.43 -1.97
N ILE A 138 10.59 2.68 -2.31
CA ILE A 138 11.84 3.32 -1.87
C ILE A 138 11.87 3.49 -0.33
N ARG A 139 10.71 3.71 0.32
CA ARG A 139 10.63 3.83 1.77
C ARG A 139 10.98 2.51 2.47
N GLU A 140 10.60 1.38 1.89
CA GLU A 140 11.00 0.06 2.40
C GLU A 140 12.48 -0.19 2.19
N LEU A 141 13.02 0.25 1.07
CA LEU A 141 14.45 0.18 0.77
C LEU A 141 15.29 0.95 1.82
N GLU A 142 14.90 2.18 2.12
CA GLU A 142 15.50 3.01 3.17
C GLU A 142 15.31 2.40 4.57
N GLY A 143 14.09 1.92 4.85
CA GLY A 143 13.76 1.25 6.11
C GLY A 143 14.62 0.01 6.36
N ALA A 144 14.85 -0.80 5.32
CA ALA A 144 15.73 -1.97 5.40
C ALA A 144 17.18 -1.58 5.71
N LEU A 145 17.71 -0.56 5.02
CA LEU A 145 19.06 -0.05 5.25
C LEU A 145 19.22 0.47 6.70
N ASN A 146 18.24 1.27 7.16
CA ASN A 146 18.24 1.82 8.50
C ASN A 146 18.18 0.74 9.58
N ARG A 147 17.45 -0.35 9.37
CA ARG A 147 17.41 -1.50 10.30
C ARG A 147 18.75 -2.21 10.39
N VAL A 148 19.37 -2.48 9.25
CA VAL A 148 20.69 -3.15 9.22
C VAL A 148 21.74 -2.31 9.92
N THR A 149 21.77 -1.00 9.68
CA THR A 149 22.71 -0.08 10.33
C THR A 149 22.44 0.06 11.82
N ALA A 150 21.17 0.14 12.23
CA ALA A 150 20.79 0.18 13.65
C ALA A 150 21.19 -1.10 14.38
N MET A 151 20.96 -2.28 13.79
CA MET A 151 21.34 -3.57 14.38
C MET A 151 22.87 -3.69 14.53
N ALA A 152 23.62 -3.28 13.52
CA ALA A 152 25.07 -3.25 13.56
C ALA A 152 25.58 -2.35 14.70
N SER A 153 24.97 -1.17 14.87
CA SER A 153 25.30 -0.23 15.94
C SER A 153 24.96 -0.79 17.33
N LEU A 154 23.76 -1.38 17.48
CA LEU A 154 23.31 -1.97 18.76
C LEU A 154 24.15 -3.17 19.19
N SER A 155 24.59 -4.00 18.24
CA SER A 155 25.43 -5.17 18.49
C SER A 155 26.94 -4.82 18.52
N ASN A 156 27.30 -3.57 18.28
CA ASN A 156 28.68 -3.09 18.14
C ASN A 156 29.50 -3.94 17.15
N GLN A 157 28.90 -4.26 16.02
CA GLN A 157 29.49 -5.06 14.96
C GLN A 157 29.52 -4.28 13.64
N PRO A 158 30.44 -4.60 12.72
CA PRO A 158 30.44 -4.00 11.40
C PRO A 158 29.21 -4.51 10.60
N VAL A 159 28.72 -3.69 9.68
CA VAL A 159 27.72 -4.11 8.73
C VAL A 159 28.31 -5.17 7.81
N THR A 160 27.70 -6.35 7.77
CA THR A 160 28.08 -7.47 6.90
C THR A 160 26.83 -8.04 6.20
N LYS A 161 27.02 -8.75 5.10
CA LYS A 161 25.93 -9.43 4.41
C LYS A 161 25.18 -10.39 5.33
N ALA A 162 25.90 -11.17 6.14
CA ALA A 162 25.30 -12.13 7.08
C ALA A 162 24.42 -11.42 8.13
N LEU A 163 24.89 -10.28 8.69
CA LEU A 163 24.10 -9.48 9.60
C LEU A 163 22.85 -8.91 8.92
N ALA A 164 22.97 -8.45 7.66
CA ALA A 164 21.84 -7.95 6.89
C ALA A 164 20.81 -9.05 6.60
N GLU A 165 21.25 -10.24 6.18
CA GLU A 165 20.37 -11.39 5.98
C GLU A 165 19.63 -11.78 7.26
N GLN A 166 20.32 -11.85 8.38
CA GLN A 166 19.70 -12.14 9.69
C GLN A 166 18.70 -11.05 10.12
N THR A 167 19.07 -9.77 9.98
CA THR A 167 18.24 -8.63 10.41
C THR A 167 16.97 -8.50 9.57
N LEU A 168 17.07 -8.85 8.30
CA LEU A 168 15.97 -8.72 7.33
C LEU A 168 15.24 -10.05 7.10
N GLN A 169 15.58 -11.11 7.84
CA GLN A 169 15.00 -12.44 7.65
C GLN A 169 13.46 -12.42 7.67
N ASP A 170 12.85 -11.68 8.56
CA ASP A 170 11.39 -11.58 8.68
C ASP A 170 10.72 -10.96 7.43
N PHE A 171 11.48 -10.18 6.64
CA PHE A 171 11.02 -9.61 5.36
C PHE A 171 11.27 -10.56 4.18
N PHE A 172 12.20 -11.50 4.34
CA PHE A 172 12.52 -12.50 3.30
C PHE A 172 11.61 -13.73 3.39
N THR A 173 10.95 -13.93 4.52
CA THR A 173 10.04 -15.07 4.74
C THR A 173 8.68 -14.91 4.04
N THR A 174 8.44 -13.77 3.35
CA THR A 174 7.20 -13.57 2.58
C THR A 174 7.19 -14.29 1.23
N ASP A 175 8.32 -14.86 0.77
CA ASP A 175 8.42 -15.62 -0.48
C ASP A 175 8.47 -17.15 -0.28
N VAL A 176 7.95 -17.66 0.82
CA VAL A 176 7.58 -19.09 0.82
C VAL A 176 6.31 -19.23 0.00
N GLU A 177 6.47 -19.68 -1.23
CA GLU A 177 5.38 -19.99 -2.14
C GLU A 177 4.36 -20.91 -1.45
N ILE A 178 3.29 -20.30 -0.91
CA ILE A 178 2.22 -21.06 -0.26
C ILE A 178 1.53 -21.85 -1.36
N LYS A 179 1.68 -23.17 -1.33
CA LYS A 179 1.07 -24.03 -2.34
C LYS A 179 -0.45 -24.11 -2.14
N PRO A 180 -1.24 -24.10 -3.21
CA PRO A 180 -2.69 -24.24 -3.14
C PRO A 180 -3.15 -25.44 -2.30
N ALA A 181 -2.41 -26.55 -2.38
CA ALA A 181 -2.70 -27.75 -1.59
C ALA A 181 -2.55 -27.52 -0.08
N ASP A 182 -1.58 -26.71 0.35
CA ASP A 182 -1.40 -26.37 1.77
C ASP A 182 -2.55 -25.51 2.27
N ILE A 183 -3.04 -24.55 1.47
CA ILE A 183 -4.21 -23.71 1.77
C ILE A 183 -5.45 -24.59 1.92
N ILE A 184 -5.72 -25.47 0.94
CA ILE A 184 -6.90 -26.34 0.96
C ILE A 184 -6.84 -27.27 2.18
N THR A 185 -5.68 -27.82 2.48
CA THR A 185 -5.48 -28.72 3.65
C THR A 185 -5.71 -27.97 4.95
N GLN A 186 -5.24 -26.74 5.07
CA GLN A 186 -5.44 -25.94 6.28
C GLN A 186 -6.90 -25.53 6.47
N VAL A 187 -7.60 -25.12 5.42
CA VAL A 187 -9.03 -24.84 5.44
C VAL A 187 -9.84 -26.08 5.79
N ALA A 188 -9.50 -27.24 5.20
CA ALA A 188 -10.14 -28.51 5.51
C ALA A 188 -10.00 -28.83 7.00
N LYS A 189 -8.80 -28.74 7.56
CA LYS A 189 -8.53 -28.96 8.98
C LYS A 189 -9.32 -28.01 9.88
N TYR A 190 -9.37 -26.73 9.53
CA TYR A 190 -10.08 -25.72 10.31
C TYR A 190 -11.60 -25.98 10.40
N PHE A 191 -12.19 -26.42 9.30
CA PHE A 191 -13.62 -26.74 9.22
C PHE A 191 -13.94 -28.21 9.59
N TYR A 192 -12.96 -29.01 10.05
CA TYR A 192 -13.13 -30.45 10.31
C TYR A 192 -13.68 -31.18 9.08
N LEU A 193 -13.09 -30.97 7.94
CA LEU A 193 -13.38 -31.56 6.63
C LEU A 193 -12.14 -32.25 6.10
N THR A 194 -12.31 -33.05 5.05
CA THR A 194 -11.21 -33.63 4.28
C THR A 194 -10.85 -32.73 3.10
N PHE A 195 -9.65 -32.93 2.54
CA PHE A 195 -9.24 -32.27 1.30
C PHE A 195 -10.24 -32.57 0.17
N ASP A 196 -10.67 -33.82 0.03
CA ASP A 196 -11.61 -34.27 -0.99
C ASP A 196 -13.02 -33.67 -0.83
N ASP A 197 -13.45 -33.34 0.38
CA ASP A 197 -14.70 -32.62 0.61
C ASP A 197 -14.64 -31.22 -0.03
N ILE A 198 -13.50 -30.52 0.11
CA ILE A 198 -13.33 -29.16 -0.41
C ILE A 198 -13.24 -29.13 -1.94
N VAL A 199 -12.46 -30.03 -2.54
CA VAL A 199 -12.30 -30.06 -4.01
C VAL A 199 -13.44 -30.80 -4.69
N GLY A 200 -14.20 -31.61 -3.98
CA GLY A 200 -15.26 -32.48 -4.48
C GLY A 200 -16.53 -31.73 -4.92
N ARG A 201 -17.58 -32.52 -5.20
CA ARG A 201 -18.87 -32.03 -5.74
C ARG A 201 -19.93 -31.73 -4.66
N SER A 202 -19.66 -32.01 -3.40
CA SER A 202 -20.63 -31.81 -2.31
C SER A 202 -21.06 -30.34 -2.21
N ARG A 203 -22.39 -30.12 -1.93
CA ARG A 203 -23.02 -28.82 -1.86
C ARG A 203 -23.63 -28.48 -0.48
N THR A 204 -23.25 -29.22 0.57
CA THR A 204 -23.69 -28.87 1.92
C THR A 204 -23.22 -27.46 2.26
N LYS A 205 -23.99 -26.71 3.04
CA LYS A 205 -23.68 -25.29 3.37
C LYS A 205 -22.26 -25.14 3.94
N LYS A 206 -21.86 -26.05 4.85
CA LYS A 206 -20.54 -26.02 5.49
C LYS A 206 -19.40 -26.23 4.47
N ILE A 207 -19.53 -27.24 3.58
CA ILE A 207 -18.52 -27.54 2.58
C ILE A 207 -18.46 -26.46 1.51
N ALA A 208 -19.62 -25.91 1.12
CA ALA A 208 -19.68 -24.83 0.14
C ALA A 208 -18.97 -23.56 0.67
N LEU A 209 -19.20 -23.20 1.93
CA LEU A 209 -18.54 -22.06 2.58
C LEU A 209 -17.03 -22.29 2.69
N ALA A 210 -16.59 -23.43 3.20
CA ALA A 210 -15.17 -23.77 3.33
C ALA A 210 -14.46 -23.75 1.97
N ARG A 211 -15.10 -24.26 0.91
CA ARG A 211 -14.59 -24.22 -0.46
C ARG A 211 -14.45 -22.78 -0.98
N GLN A 212 -15.44 -21.92 -0.72
CA GLN A 212 -15.39 -20.51 -1.14
C GLN A 212 -14.27 -19.75 -0.42
N ILE A 213 -14.10 -19.96 0.90
CA ILE A 213 -12.99 -19.40 1.67
C ILE A 213 -11.65 -19.92 1.13
N ALA A 214 -11.52 -21.22 0.82
CA ALA A 214 -10.30 -21.79 0.23
C ALA A 214 -9.98 -21.16 -1.13
N MET A 215 -10.97 -20.99 -2.02
CA MET A 215 -10.78 -20.31 -3.32
C MET A 215 -10.35 -18.86 -3.15
N TYR A 216 -10.94 -18.14 -2.20
CA TYR A 216 -10.56 -16.77 -1.85
C TYR A 216 -9.10 -16.72 -1.40
N LEU A 217 -8.71 -17.55 -0.42
CA LEU A 217 -7.34 -17.59 0.10
C LEU A 217 -6.30 -18.00 -0.95
N VAL A 218 -6.62 -18.95 -1.84
CA VAL A 218 -5.72 -19.31 -2.95
C VAL A 218 -5.53 -18.12 -3.88
N ARG A 219 -6.57 -17.36 -4.18
CA ARG A 219 -6.46 -16.17 -5.03
C ARG A 219 -5.63 -15.06 -4.39
N GLU A 220 -5.79 -14.83 -3.07
CA GLU A 220 -5.09 -13.79 -2.32
C GLU A 220 -3.63 -14.13 -2.01
N LEU A 221 -3.33 -15.41 -1.75
CA LEU A 221 -2.03 -15.85 -1.26
C LEU A 221 -1.15 -16.50 -2.33
N THR A 222 -1.63 -16.58 -3.58
CA THR A 222 -0.86 -17.12 -4.72
C THR A 222 -1.04 -16.26 -5.96
N SER A 223 -0.10 -16.37 -6.90
CA SER A 223 -0.16 -15.69 -8.21
C SER A 223 -1.01 -16.45 -9.25
N MET A 224 -1.80 -17.45 -8.86
CA MET A 224 -2.54 -18.31 -9.78
C MET A 224 -3.65 -17.58 -10.51
N SER A 225 -3.85 -17.91 -11.79
CA SER A 225 -5.01 -17.44 -12.56
C SER A 225 -6.31 -18.10 -12.07
N LEU A 226 -7.46 -17.44 -12.31
CA LEU A 226 -8.78 -18.00 -11.97
C LEU A 226 -9.02 -19.37 -12.62
N ASN A 227 -8.50 -19.60 -13.82
CA ASN A 227 -8.60 -20.88 -14.51
C ASN A 227 -7.81 -21.97 -13.79
N ASP A 228 -6.56 -21.68 -13.40
CA ASP A 228 -5.71 -22.62 -12.69
C ASP A 228 -6.28 -22.97 -11.30
N ILE A 229 -6.81 -21.96 -10.59
CA ILE A 229 -7.54 -22.20 -9.34
C ILE A 229 -8.72 -23.14 -9.58
N GLY A 230 -9.52 -22.91 -10.63
CA GLY A 230 -10.63 -23.79 -10.97
C GLY A 230 -10.20 -25.23 -11.19
N LEU A 231 -9.06 -25.47 -11.84
CA LEU A 231 -8.49 -26.81 -12.04
C LEU A 231 -8.14 -27.49 -10.71
N VAL A 232 -7.48 -26.78 -9.80
CA VAL A 232 -7.12 -27.27 -8.46
C VAL A 232 -8.36 -27.68 -7.65
N PHE A 233 -9.46 -26.98 -7.80
CA PHE A 233 -10.73 -27.29 -7.12
C PHE A 233 -11.63 -28.28 -7.89
N GLY A 234 -11.01 -29.24 -8.58
CA GLY A 234 -11.73 -30.34 -9.24
C GLY A 234 -12.39 -29.94 -10.56
N GLY A 235 -11.75 -29.06 -11.33
CA GLY A 235 -12.20 -28.63 -12.66
C GLY A 235 -13.39 -27.68 -12.59
N LYS A 236 -13.43 -26.80 -11.60
CA LYS A 236 -14.45 -25.73 -11.55
C LYS A 236 -14.15 -24.66 -12.60
N ASP A 237 -15.20 -24.08 -13.14
CA ASP A 237 -15.08 -22.97 -14.08
C ASP A 237 -14.56 -21.72 -13.37
N HIS A 238 -13.78 -20.88 -14.08
CA HIS A 238 -13.23 -19.63 -13.56
C HIS A 238 -14.31 -18.68 -13.03
N THR A 239 -15.51 -18.70 -13.60
CA THR A 239 -16.65 -17.91 -13.10
C THR A 239 -17.09 -18.35 -11.70
N THR A 240 -17.01 -19.66 -11.39
CA THR A 240 -17.28 -20.19 -10.05
C THR A 240 -16.25 -19.66 -9.04
N VAL A 241 -14.98 -19.60 -9.42
CA VAL A 241 -13.91 -19.06 -8.57
C VAL A 241 -14.11 -17.55 -8.35
N MET A 242 -14.42 -16.82 -9.41
CA MET A 242 -14.70 -15.38 -9.34
C MET A 242 -15.90 -15.08 -8.44
N HIS A 243 -17.00 -15.81 -8.58
CA HIS A 243 -18.17 -15.66 -7.69
C HIS A 243 -17.86 -15.99 -6.25
N ALA A 244 -17.04 -17.02 -5.99
CA ALA A 244 -16.59 -17.36 -4.64
C ALA A 244 -15.77 -16.23 -4.04
N TYR A 245 -14.84 -15.67 -4.82
CA TYR A 245 -13.99 -14.57 -4.41
C TYR A 245 -14.81 -13.32 -4.05
N THR A 246 -15.64 -12.83 -4.96
CA THR A 246 -16.49 -11.64 -4.75
C THR A 246 -17.39 -11.84 -3.54
N ARG A 247 -18.03 -13.00 -3.44
CA ARG A 247 -18.93 -13.29 -2.32
C ARG A 247 -18.23 -13.26 -0.95
N ILE A 248 -17.05 -13.89 -0.83
CA ILE A 248 -16.32 -13.88 0.45
C ILE A 248 -15.83 -12.48 0.78
N ASN A 249 -15.33 -11.74 -0.21
CA ASN A 249 -14.92 -10.35 -0.06
C ASN A 249 -16.06 -9.47 0.49
N ASP A 250 -17.25 -9.57 -0.07
CA ASP A 250 -18.43 -8.82 0.38
C ASP A 250 -18.89 -9.28 1.77
N GLU A 251 -18.97 -10.60 1.99
CA GLU A 251 -19.38 -11.16 3.28
C GLU A 251 -18.39 -10.84 4.42
N MET A 252 -17.10 -10.61 4.14
CA MET A 252 -16.14 -10.14 5.15
C MET A 252 -16.45 -8.73 5.67
N GLN A 253 -17.05 -7.87 4.85
CA GLN A 253 -17.46 -6.53 5.26
C GLN A 253 -18.74 -6.54 6.10
N GLU A 254 -19.62 -7.51 5.85
CA GLU A 254 -20.94 -7.59 6.49
C GLU A 254 -20.99 -8.51 7.72
N LYS A 255 -20.11 -9.55 7.75
CA LYS A 255 -20.18 -10.64 8.73
C LYS A 255 -18.85 -10.84 9.45
N GLN A 256 -18.81 -10.46 10.72
CA GLN A 256 -17.62 -10.63 11.58
C GLN A 256 -17.10 -12.08 11.62
N GLU A 257 -17.98 -13.06 11.52
CA GLU A 257 -17.62 -14.47 11.53
C GLU A 257 -16.75 -14.85 10.32
N ILE A 258 -17.12 -14.38 9.11
CA ILE A 258 -16.35 -14.65 7.88
C ILE A 258 -15.01 -13.92 7.92
N TYR A 259 -15.01 -12.68 8.39
CA TYR A 259 -13.77 -11.91 8.61
C TYR A 259 -12.81 -12.66 9.54
N ASN A 260 -13.30 -13.19 10.65
CA ASN A 260 -12.49 -13.95 11.61
C ASN A 260 -11.92 -15.23 10.98
N TYR A 261 -12.72 -16.00 10.23
CA TYR A 261 -12.26 -17.21 9.56
C TYR A 261 -11.11 -16.91 8.58
N VAL A 262 -11.26 -15.91 7.73
CA VAL A 262 -10.26 -15.54 6.74
C VAL A 262 -8.99 -15.03 7.40
N THR A 263 -9.12 -14.16 8.41
CA THR A 263 -7.97 -13.58 9.11
C THR A 263 -7.17 -14.65 9.86
N GLU A 264 -7.84 -15.52 10.60
CA GLU A 264 -7.19 -16.59 11.37
C GLU A 264 -6.48 -17.60 10.46
N LEU A 265 -7.15 -18.03 9.38
CA LEU A 265 -6.55 -18.93 8.39
C LEU A 265 -5.34 -18.30 7.69
N THR A 266 -5.41 -17.01 7.35
CA THR A 266 -4.28 -16.28 6.75
C THR A 266 -3.08 -16.23 7.70
N LEU A 267 -3.31 -15.95 8.98
CA LEU A 267 -2.25 -15.94 9.99
C LEU A 267 -1.61 -17.33 10.15
N GLN A 268 -2.43 -18.38 10.25
CA GLN A 268 -1.95 -19.75 10.39
C GLN A 268 -1.15 -20.23 9.16
N LEU A 269 -1.56 -19.84 7.94
CA LEU A 269 -0.85 -20.17 6.70
C LEU A 269 0.50 -19.45 6.63
N LYS A 270 0.56 -18.18 7.00
CA LYS A 270 1.81 -17.41 7.04
C LYS A 270 2.78 -17.91 8.10
N GLN A 271 2.30 -18.30 9.28
CA GLN A 271 3.14 -18.85 10.34
C GLN A 271 3.74 -20.22 9.95
N ARG A 272 2.96 -21.10 9.33
CA ARG A 272 3.44 -22.42 8.87
C ARG A 272 4.46 -22.35 7.75
N SER A 273 4.42 -21.32 6.93
CA SER A 273 5.42 -21.12 5.90
C SER A 273 6.77 -20.69 6.49
N ASN A 274 6.78 -20.13 7.71
CA ASN A 274 8.00 -19.74 8.42
C ASN A 274 8.66 -20.89 9.19
N ASP A 275 7.95 -22.00 9.44
CA ASP A 275 8.44 -23.17 10.20
C ASP A 275 8.97 -24.30 9.30
N LYS A 276 9.01 -24.14 7.97
CA LYS A 276 9.59 -25.07 7.00
C LYS A 276 10.84 -24.52 6.34
#